data_01357ab4fe6bc40f02299a6e35b80b91
#
_entry.id   01357ab4fe6bc40f02299a6e35b80b91
#
_cell.length_a   1.000
_cell.length_b   1.000
_cell.length_c   1.000
_cell.angle_alpha   90.00
_cell.angle_beta   90.00
_cell.angle_gamma   90.00
#
_symmetry.space_group_name_H-M   'P 1'
#
loop_
_entity.id
_entity.type
_entity.pdbx_description
1 polymer ?
#
loop_
_entity_poly.entity_id
_entity_poly.type
_entity_poly.pdbx_seq_one_letter_code
_entity_poly.pdbx_strand_id
1 'polypeptide(L)'
;MRVVIQRVTHASVTIDGICKSAIKEGFMILLGIEEADSQEDADWLCKKIVNLRVFDDENGVMNKSILDVQGEILVVSQFTLMASTKKGNRPSYIRAAGHEIAVPLYEYFCNELSIALGKEVGTGEFGADMKVELLLSLIHI
;
A
#
# COMPACT_ATOMS: atom_id res chain seq x y z
N MET A 1 -2.58 2.92 12.07
CA MET A 1 -2.16 2.71 10.68
C MET A 1 -3.08 1.73 10.00
N ARG A 2 -3.39 1.97 8.74
CA ARG A 2 -4.31 1.11 7.98
C ARG A 2 -3.78 0.94 6.56
N VAL A 3 -3.80 -0.29 6.06
CA VAL A 3 -3.46 -0.59 4.68
C VAL A 3 -4.64 -1.25 3.98
N VAL A 4 -4.81 -0.92 2.71
CA VAL A 4 -5.66 -1.68 1.79
C VAL A 4 -4.74 -2.25 0.74
N ILE A 5 -4.72 -3.57 0.65
CA ILE A 5 -3.83 -4.32 -0.24
C ILE A 5 -4.66 -4.87 -1.39
N GLN A 6 -4.27 -4.55 -2.61
CA GLN A 6 -4.88 -5.09 -3.82
C GLN A 6 -3.85 -5.90 -4.59
N ARG A 7 -4.14 -7.17 -4.84
CA ARG A 7 -3.32 -8.01 -5.71
C ARG A 7 -3.54 -7.59 -7.15
N VAL A 8 -2.47 -7.32 -7.86
CA VAL A 8 -2.52 -6.78 -9.22
C VAL A 8 -1.62 -7.56 -10.18
N THR A 9 -1.99 -7.54 -11.46
CA THR A 9 -1.12 -7.99 -12.53
C THR A 9 -0.12 -6.92 -12.92
N HIS A 10 -0.54 -5.65 -12.85
CA HIS A 10 0.31 -4.46 -12.95
C HIS A 10 -0.39 -3.28 -12.28
N ALA A 11 0.38 -2.27 -11.90
CA ALA A 11 -0.14 -1.00 -11.43
C ALA A 11 0.85 0.13 -11.71
N SER A 12 0.36 1.34 -11.80
CA SER A 12 1.19 2.52 -11.97
C SER A 12 0.56 3.74 -11.29
N VAL A 13 1.41 4.72 -10.97
CA VAL A 13 0.97 6.02 -10.47
C VAL A 13 1.55 7.11 -11.36
N THR A 14 0.67 8.01 -11.80
CA THR A 14 1.01 9.13 -12.68
C THR A 14 0.72 10.43 -11.96
N ILE A 15 1.66 11.37 -12.05
CA ILE A 15 1.59 12.71 -11.47
C ILE A 15 1.90 13.71 -12.58
N ASP A 16 1.03 14.68 -12.80
CA ASP A 16 1.17 15.70 -13.85
C ASP A 16 1.47 15.11 -15.23
N GLY A 17 0.79 14.00 -15.57
CA GLY A 17 0.94 13.33 -16.85
C GLY A 17 2.20 12.45 -16.98
N ILE A 18 3.03 12.39 -15.95
CA ILE A 18 4.29 11.62 -15.94
C ILE A 18 4.16 10.42 -15.02
N CYS A 19 4.50 9.23 -15.53
CA CYS A 19 4.53 8.02 -14.72
C CYS A 19 5.64 8.10 -13.68
N LYS A 20 5.25 8.17 -12.40
CA LYS A 20 6.18 8.24 -11.25
C LYS A 20 6.75 6.88 -10.92
N SER A 21 5.89 5.86 -10.89
CA SER A 21 6.26 4.47 -10.58
C SER A 21 5.33 3.51 -11.28
N ALA A 22 5.85 2.34 -11.65
CA ALA A 22 5.06 1.25 -12.22
C ALA A 22 5.59 -0.09 -11.71
N ILE A 23 4.68 -1.03 -11.51
CA ILE A 23 5.00 -2.40 -11.08
C ILE A 23 4.31 -3.42 -11.97
N LYS A 24 4.87 -4.62 -12.01
CA LYS A 24 4.25 -5.82 -12.58
C LYS A 24 3.44 -6.54 -11.51
N GLU A 25 3.33 -7.87 -11.59
CA GLU A 25 2.58 -8.67 -10.63
C GLU A 25 3.03 -8.40 -9.18
N GLY A 26 2.06 -8.20 -8.31
CA GLY A 26 2.33 -7.96 -6.90
C GLY A 26 1.18 -7.26 -6.20
N PHE A 27 1.50 -6.28 -5.36
CA PHE A 27 0.54 -5.51 -4.58
C PHE A 27 0.56 -4.02 -4.91
N MET A 28 -0.63 -3.46 -5.09
CA MET A 28 -0.85 -2.03 -4.95
C MET A 28 -1.43 -1.79 -3.55
N ILE A 29 -0.75 -0.98 -2.76
CA ILE A 29 -1.08 -0.74 -1.35
C ILE A 29 -1.44 0.73 -1.15
N LEU A 30 -2.61 0.95 -0.57
CA LEU A 30 -3.00 2.26 -0.05
C LEU A 30 -2.69 2.29 1.45
N LEU A 31 -1.97 3.32 1.90
CA LEU A 31 -1.53 3.47 3.28
C LEU A 31 -2.12 4.71 3.92
N GLY A 32 -2.88 4.52 4.98
CA GLY A 32 -3.39 5.58 5.84
C GLY A 32 -2.71 5.59 7.20
N ILE A 33 -2.35 6.77 7.68
CA ILE A 33 -1.63 6.97 8.94
C ILE A 33 -2.46 7.87 9.85
N GLU A 34 -2.54 7.52 11.13
CA GLU A 34 -3.16 8.34 12.17
C GLU A 34 -2.13 8.78 13.21
N GLU A 35 -2.47 9.80 14.00
CA GLU A 35 -1.50 10.45 14.90
C GLU A 35 -0.87 9.52 15.92
N ALA A 36 -1.62 8.50 16.36
CA ALA A 36 -1.14 7.54 17.37
C ALA A 36 -0.19 6.48 16.81
N ASP A 37 0.00 6.45 15.49
CA ASP A 37 0.85 5.44 14.86
C ASP A 37 2.34 5.68 15.11
N SER A 38 3.08 4.58 15.16
CA SER A 38 4.52 4.57 15.41
C SER A 38 5.25 3.67 14.42
N GLN A 39 6.58 3.66 14.52
CA GLN A 39 7.42 2.75 13.74
C GLN A 39 7.11 1.27 14.02
N GLU A 40 6.70 0.94 15.24
CA GLU A 40 6.30 -0.44 15.60
C GLU A 40 5.10 -0.91 14.77
N ASP A 41 4.14 -0.03 14.52
CA ASP A 41 2.99 -0.34 13.68
C ASP A 41 3.42 -0.61 12.24
N ALA A 42 4.33 0.23 11.71
CA ALA A 42 4.90 0.05 10.38
C ALA A 42 5.68 -1.26 10.27
N ASP A 43 6.52 -1.57 11.24
CA ASP A 43 7.31 -2.81 11.27
C ASP A 43 6.41 -4.04 11.24
N TRP A 44 5.36 -4.03 12.06
CA TRP A 44 4.40 -5.13 12.14
C TRP A 44 3.68 -5.33 10.79
N LEU A 45 3.21 -4.23 10.19
CA LEU A 45 2.52 -4.30 8.89
C LEU A 45 3.45 -4.75 7.77
N CYS A 46 4.67 -4.21 7.69
CA CYS A 46 5.63 -4.59 6.66
C CYS A 46 5.94 -6.09 6.71
N LYS A 47 6.18 -6.61 7.91
CA LYS A 47 6.40 -8.04 8.11
C LYS A 47 5.17 -8.86 7.73
N LYS A 48 3.98 -8.40 8.07
CA LYS A 48 2.73 -9.07 7.72
C LYS A 48 2.52 -9.10 6.22
N ILE A 49 2.71 -7.96 5.54
CA ILE A 49 2.46 -7.81 4.10
C ILE A 49 3.27 -8.81 3.28
N VAL A 50 4.59 -8.89 3.53
CA VAL A 50 5.44 -9.75 2.70
C VAL A 50 5.22 -11.24 2.94
N ASN A 51 4.60 -11.59 4.06
CA ASN A 51 4.33 -12.98 4.43
C ASN A 51 2.88 -13.43 4.18
N LEU A 52 2.00 -12.52 3.73
CA LEU A 52 0.62 -12.90 3.38
C LEU A 52 0.62 -13.90 2.24
N ARG A 53 -0.07 -15.02 2.44
CA ARG A 53 -0.12 -16.14 1.49
C ARG A 53 -1.36 -16.01 0.62
N VAL A 54 -1.32 -15.07 -0.32
CA VAL A 54 -2.47 -14.68 -1.17
C VAL A 54 -2.21 -14.84 -2.67
N PHE A 55 -1.10 -15.47 -3.03
CA PHE A 55 -0.80 -15.85 -4.42
C PHE A 55 -1.02 -17.34 -4.59
N ASP A 56 -1.47 -17.72 -5.78
CA ASP A 56 -1.79 -19.11 -6.09
C ASP A 56 -0.53 -19.97 -6.17
N ASP A 57 -0.64 -21.19 -5.64
CA ASP A 57 0.36 -22.23 -5.85
C ASP A 57 0.08 -23.00 -7.16
N GLU A 58 0.83 -24.08 -7.39
CA GLU A 58 0.72 -24.91 -8.58
C GLU A 58 -0.67 -25.58 -8.73
N ASN A 59 -1.42 -25.67 -7.62
CA ASN A 59 -2.76 -26.26 -7.57
C ASN A 59 -3.88 -25.20 -7.61
N GLY A 60 -3.53 -23.93 -7.82
CA GLY A 60 -4.50 -22.83 -7.83
C GLY A 60 -5.04 -22.48 -6.44
N VAL A 61 -4.32 -22.82 -5.37
CA VAL A 61 -4.71 -22.51 -3.99
C VAL A 61 -3.90 -21.34 -3.47
N MET A 62 -4.53 -20.39 -2.78
CA MET A 62 -3.86 -19.28 -2.10
C MET A 62 -2.90 -19.80 -1.04
N ASN A 63 -1.64 -19.85 -1.34
CA ASN A 63 -0.63 -20.48 -0.50
C ASN A 63 0.74 -19.80 -0.53
N LYS A 64 1.04 -19.04 -1.57
CA LYS A 64 2.33 -18.37 -1.74
C LYS A 64 2.27 -16.92 -1.30
N SER A 65 3.38 -16.45 -0.72
CA SER A 65 3.59 -15.04 -0.37
C SER A 65 4.12 -14.26 -1.59
N ILE A 66 4.15 -12.93 -1.46
CA ILE A 66 4.79 -12.09 -2.48
C ILE A 66 6.29 -12.38 -2.61
N LEU A 67 6.93 -12.81 -1.54
CA LEU A 67 8.33 -13.25 -1.57
C LEU A 67 8.51 -14.50 -2.43
N ASP A 68 7.59 -15.46 -2.30
CA ASP A 68 7.64 -16.73 -3.05
C ASP A 68 7.48 -16.50 -4.55
N VAL A 69 6.63 -15.57 -4.96
CA VAL A 69 6.38 -15.25 -6.38
C VAL A 69 7.29 -14.15 -6.92
N GLN A 70 8.17 -13.60 -6.08
CA GLN A 70 9.07 -12.50 -6.44
C GLN A 70 8.34 -11.29 -7.00
N GLY A 71 7.18 -10.97 -6.39
CA GLY A 71 6.33 -9.87 -6.80
C GLY A 71 6.91 -8.50 -6.43
N GLU A 72 6.25 -7.48 -6.95
CA GLU A 72 6.59 -6.08 -6.73
C GLU A 72 5.51 -5.38 -5.92
N ILE A 73 5.86 -4.27 -5.26
CA ILE A 73 4.91 -3.49 -4.47
C ILE A 73 4.93 -2.02 -4.88
N LEU A 74 3.74 -1.44 -5.02
CA LEU A 74 3.54 0.00 -5.18
C LEU A 74 2.79 0.51 -3.95
N VAL A 75 3.36 1.48 -3.23
CA VAL A 75 2.75 2.07 -2.03
C VAL A 75 2.34 3.51 -2.31
N VAL A 76 1.06 3.79 -2.11
CA VAL A 76 0.48 5.13 -2.29
C VAL A 76 -0.12 5.59 -0.96
N SER A 77 0.21 6.79 -0.53
CA SER A 77 -0.40 7.38 0.66
C SER A 77 -1.87 7.72 0.40
N GLN A 78 -2.75 7.38 1.35
CA GLN A 78 -4.20 7.58 1.25
C GLN A 78 -4.76 7.93 2.62
N PHE A 79 -4.70 9.20 3.02
CA PHE A 79 -5.20 9.64 4.34
C PHE A 79 -6.69 9.40 4.52
N THR A 80 -7.45 9.38 3.42
CA THR A 80 -8.91 9.16 3.45
C THR A 80 -9.32 7.75 3.91
N LEU A 81 -8.37 6.84 4.09
CA LEU A 81 -8.64 5.56 4.78
C LEU A 81 -9.02 5.77 6.25
N MET A 82 -8.70 6.93 6.82
CA MET A 82 -9.05 7.31 8.20
C MET A 82 -10.37 8.10 8.26
N ALA A 83 -11.23 7.93 7.25
CA ALA A 83 -12.51 8.61 7.17
C ALA A 83 -13.53 8.10 8.20
N SER A 84 -14.36 9.00 8.68
CA SER A 84 -15.57 8.68 9.44
C SER A 84 -16.79 9.31 8.77
N THR A 85 -17.84 8.51 8.55
CA THR A 85 -19.11 8.94 7.95
C THR A 85 -20.28 8.76 8.92
N LYS A 86 -20.00 8.66 10.24
CA LYS A 86 -21.02 8.43 11.27
C LYS A 86 -22.03 9.58 11.37
N LYS A 87 -21.62 10.81 11.05
CA LYS A 87 -22.43 12.01 11.18
C LYS A 87 -22.65 12.68 9.81
N GLY A 88 -23.43 12.03 8.96
CA GLY A 88 -23.80 12.59 7.67
C GLY A 88 -22.93 12.10 6.51
N ASN A 89 -23.14 12.72 5.34
CA ASN A 89 -22.59 12.24 4.08
C ASN A 89 -21.22 12.85 3.72
N ARG A 90 -20.80 13.90 4.43
CA ARG A 90 -19.47 14.49 4.26
C ARG A 90 -18.49 13.74 5.17
N PRO A 91 -17.49 13.02 4.61
CA PRO A 91 -16.51 12.32 5.44
C PRO A 91 -15.71 13.28 6.31
N SER A 92 -15.40 12.85 7.54
CA SER A 92 -14.48 13.54 8.44
C SER A 92 -13.15 12.80 8.45
N TYR A 93 -12.05 13.53 8.30
CA TYR A 93 -10.69 12.97 8.29
C TYR A 93 -9.89 13.41 9.52
N ILE A 94 -10.58 13.76 10.61
CA ILE A 94 -9.95 14.27 11.84
C ILE A 94 -8.94 13.29 12.45
N ARG A 95 -9.09 12.01 12.17
CA ARG A 95 -8.18 10.96 12.67
C ARG A 95 -6.91 10.81 11.84
N ALA A 96 -6.88 11.36 10.63
CA ALA A 96 -5.69 11.28 9.78
C ALA A 96 -4.56 12.12 10.38
N ALA A 97 -3.34 11.58 10.38
CA ALA A 97 -2.17 12.31 10.83
C ALA A 97 -1.85 13.49 9.91
N GLY A 98 -1.36 14.59 10.50
CA GLY A 98 -0.81 15.70 9.74
C GLY A 98 0.50 15.33 9.06
N HIS A 99 0.93 16.18 8.12
CA HIS A 99 2.15 15.95 7.33
C HIS A 99 3.41 15.71 8.18
N GLU A 100 3.52 16.40 9.32
CA GLU A 100 4.66 16.32 10.24
C GLU A 100 4.90 14.89 10.76
N ILE A 101 3.82 14.12 10.93
CA ILE A 101 3.84 12.73 11.40
C ILE A 101 3.75 11.78 10.22
N ALA A 102 2.85 12.06 9.29
CA ALA A 102 2.54 11.13 8.20
C ALA A 102 3.69 10.96 7.20
N VAL A 103 4.37 12.05 6.81
CA VAL A 103 5.45 11.98 5.82
C VAL A 103 6.63 11.15 6.30
N PRO A 104 7.22 11.42 7.49
CA PRO A 104 8.33 10.61 7.98
C PRO A 104 7.95 9.14 8.17
N LEU A 105 6.74 8.86 8.64
CA LEU A 105 6.29 7.50 8.89
C LEU A 105 5.97 6.75 7.59
N TYR A 106 5.46 7.45 6.57
CA TYR A 106 5.29 6.92 5.23
C TYR A 106 6.64 6.51 4.60
N GLU A 107 7.62 7.41 4.69
CA GLU A 107 8.98 7.14 4.19
C GLU A 107 9.62 5.96 4.92
N TYR A 108 9.48 5.91 6.24
CA TYR A 108 9.92 4.79 7.06
C TYR A 108 9.27 3.47 6.62
N PHE A 109 7.95 3.49 6.44
CA PHE A 109 7.19 2.32 5.98
C PHE A 109 7.70 1.81 4.63
N CYS A 110 7.88 2.70 3.66
CA CYS A 110 8.37 2.33 2.33
C CYS A 110 9.78 1.75 2.39
N ASN A 111 10.65 2.32 3.22
CA ASN A 111 12.01 1.83 3.40
C ASN A 111 12.04 0.45 4.06
N GLU A 112 11.30 0.26 5.15
CA GLU A 112 11.21 -1.04 5.84
C GLU A 112 10.56 -2.11 4.95
N LEU A 113 9.55 -1.74 4.18
CA LEU A 113 8.91 -2.66 3.25
C LEU A 113 9.88 -3.07 2.12
N SER A 114 10.70 -2.15 1.64
CA SER A 114 11.74 -2.44 0.64
C SER A 114 12.77 -3.43 1.18
N ILE A 115 13.18 -3.26 2.44
CA ILE A 115 14.10 -4.18 3.10
C ILE A 115 13.46 -5.57 3.24
N ALA A 116 12.23 -5.64 3.72
CA ALA A 116 11.52 -6.90 3.90
C ALA A 116 11.24 -7.63 2.59
N LEU A 117 10.94 -6.88 1.52
CA LEU A 117 10.68 -7.43 0.20
C LEU A 117 11.97 -7.88 -0.53
N GLY A 118 13.10 -7.26 -0.19
CA GLY A 118 14.38 -7.52 -0.85
C GLY A 118 14.58 -6.75 -2.16
N LYS A 119 13.72 -5.78 -2.46
CA LYS A 119 13.82 -4.87 -3.60
C LYS A 119 13.09 -3.57 -3.28
N GLU A 120 13.45 -2.50 -3.96
CA GLU A 120 12.82 -1.19 -3.78
C GLU A 120 11.34 -1.24 -4.17
N VAL A 121 10.46 -0.72 -3.28
CA VAL A 121 9.05 -0.55 -3.59
C VAL A 121 8.83 0.70 -4.45
N GLY A 122 7.86 0.65 -5.36
CA GLY A 122 7.39 1.83 -6.06
C GLY A 122 6.62 2.74 -5.09
N THR A 123 6.73 4.04 -5.28
CA THR A 123 6.06 5.04 -4.45
C THR A 123 5.39 6.11 -5.31
N GLY A 124 4.34 6.73 -4.75
CA GLY A 124 3.83 7.99 -5.25
C GLY A 124 4.58 9.17 -4.66
N GLU A 125 3.93 10.31 -4.62
CA GLU A 125 4.43 11.52 -3.97
C GLU A 125 3.40 11.99 -2.95
N PHE A 126 3.80 12.12 -1.70
CA PHE A 126 2.88 12.49 -0.62
C PHE A 126 2.28 13.89 -0.89
N GLY A 127 0.95 13.97 -0.87
CA GLY A 127 0.21 15.22 -1.10
C GLY A 127 0.00 15.61 -2.56
N ALA A 128 0.55 14.88 -3.52
CA ALA A 128 0.34 15.14 -4.93
C ALA A 128 -1.02 14.64 -5.43
N ASP A 129 -1.49 15.20 -6.55
CA ASP A 129 -2.63 14.65 -7.28
C ASP A 129 -2.15 13.45 -8.10
N MET A 130 -2.44 12.25 -7.59
CA MET A 130 -1.99 11.01 -8.18
C MET A 130 -3.10 10.31 -8.94
N LYS A 131 -2.80 9.88 -10.16
CA LYS A 131 -3.67 8.99 -10.93
C LYS A 131 -3.10 7.58 -10.83
N VAL A 132 -3.84 6.69 -10.19
CA VAL A 132 -3.42 5.30 -9.98
C VAL A 132 -4.20 4.42 -10.93
N GLU A 133 -3.48 3.69 -11.77
CA GLU A 133 -4.03 2.71 -12.70
C GLU A 133 -3.57 1.32 -12.27
N LEU A 134 -4.48 0.35 -12.29
CA LEU A 134 -4.14 -1.02 -11.92
C LEU A 134 -5.01 -2.02 -12.65
N LEU A 135 -4.44 -3.20 -12.91
CA LEU A 135 -5.21 -4.36 -13.32
C LEU A 135 -5.37 -5.27 -12.12
N LEU A 136 -6.58 -5.23 -11.55
CA LEU A 136 -6.91 -6.00 -10.35
C LEU A 136 -6.94 -7.50 -10.67
N SER A 137 -6.20 -8.28 -9.89
CA SER A 137 -6.17 -9.74 -9.99
C SER A 137 -6.97 -10.32 -8.83
N LEU A 138 -8.21 -10.73 -9.12
CA LEU A 138 -9.09 -11.35 -8.14
C LEU A 138 -8.92 -12.87 -8.14
N ILE A 139 -9.10 -13.45 -6.96
CA ILE A 139 -9.06 -14.90 -6.86
C ILE A 139 -10.37 -15.50 -7.37
N HIS A 140 -10.25 -16.64 -8.01
CA HIS A 140 -11.41 -17.42 -8.44
C HIS A 140 -11.87 -18.34 -7.29
N ILE A 141 -13.16 -18.27 -6.95
CA ILE A 141 -13.78 -19.12 -5.93
C ILE A 141 -14.68 -20.16 -6.61
#